data_473909a451f96b260a915b0aa10003ae
#
_entry.id   473909a451f96b260a915b0aa10003ae
#
_cell.length_a   1.000
_cell.length_b   1.000
_cell.length_c   1.000
_cell.angle_alpha   90.00
_cell.angle_beta   90.00
_cell.angle_gamma   90.00
#
_symmetry.space_group_name_H-M   'P 1'
#
loop_
_entity.id
_entity.type
_entity.pdbx_description
1 polymer ?
#
loop_
_entity_poly.entity_id
_entity_poly.type
_entity_poly.pdbx_seq_one_letter_code
_entity_poly.pdbx_strand_id
1 'polypeptide(L)'
;MEGLNIEAYDADSLRKMVRLLEYENKILKDKLKKAGISYEEVNPFEEKIESAEEYDLDQGSRIVNPPYITEKMAIRFFSMFWGREDVYARRGKNGGYFPQCANRWNDRLCPKQRKEKVFCDECENTKWISLDVKKIIAHLLGTKEDGSDVIGVYPLLPNGTCRFIVFDFDNHEKGAEVTDFANTDNEWHKEVDALRKMCELNGIRPLVERSRSGKGAHVWIFFKKAIPAATARNFGFLLLDKGSTSINLKSFHYYDRMYPSQDVASSIGNLIALPLQGQALKNGNSAFVDENWNAYPDQWDALFNKTRKLGIEDVEQCMAKWQGELAEIKGALTNIEKNVRPKPWKKKCEFCKSDVVGKLHMVLGNGVYIDTLNLMPRIQNQIRSLAAFDNPEFYKNKRLGYSNYYNFSAVYLGKDIDGYIQIPRGLRENIIQECEKAGISVDVSDQRETGQPIRVSFKGDLRMQQELAAEKLLSHSDGGFECGNCIWKDCSM
;
A
#
# COMPACT_ATOMS: atom_id res chain seq x y z
N MET A 1 -34.08 -29.76 -27.18
CA MET A 1 -32.64 -29.53 -27.10
C MET A 1 -32.18 -30.11 -25.76
N GLU A 2 -31.54 -31.26 -25.82
CA GLU A 2 -30.93 -31.85 -24.61
C GLU A 2 -29.81 -30.91 -24.14
N GLY A 3 -29.91 -30.46 -22.91
CA GLY A 3 -28.92 -29.58 -22.34
C GLY A 3 -27.57 -30.30 -22.19
N LEU A 4 -26.51 -29.67 -22.67
CA LEU A 4 -25.14 -30.13 -22.45
C LEU A 4 -24.91 -30.33 -20.96
N ASN A 5 -24.54 -31.52 -20.55
CA ASN A 5 -24.15 -31.81 -19.18
C ASN A 5 -22.70 -31.27 -18.93
N ILE A 6 -22.62 -30.03 -18.44
CA ILE A 6 -21.36 -29.30 -18.26
C ILE A 6 -20.47 -29.99 -17.22
N GLU A 7 -21.05 -30.75 -16.29
CA GLU A 7 -20.29 -31.43 -15.20
C GLU A 7 -19.42 -32.60 -15.70
N ALA A 8 -19.65 -33.05 -16.94
CA ALA A 8 -18.91 -34.17 -17.55
C ALA A 8 -17.58 -33.77 -18.23
N TYR A 9 -17.27 -32.47 -18.31
CA TYR A 9 -16.10 -31.97 -19.04
C TYR A 9 -15.03 -31.46 -18.10
N ASP A 10 -13.76 -31.75 -18.43
CA ASP A 10 -12.61 -31.16 -17.75
C ASP A 10 -12.44 -29.65 -18.08
N ALA A 11 -11.68 -28.95 -17.27
CA ALA A 11 -11.50 -27.50 -17.39
C ALA A 11 -10.89 -27.07 -18.74
N ASP A 12 -10.07 -27.89 -19.36
CA ASP A 12 -9.45 -27.59 -20.66
C ASP A 12 -10.41 -27.80 -21.82
N SER A 13 -11.27 -28.79 -21.73
CA SER A 13 -12.37 -29.02 -22.70
C SER A 13 -13.40 -27.90 -22.63
N LEU A 14 -13.75 -27.45 -21.42
CA LEU A 14 -14.63 -26.30 -21.24
C LEU A 14 -14.02 -25.00 -21.80
N ARG A 15 -12.74 -24.75 -21.60
CA ARG A 15 -12.04 -23.58 -22.18
C ARG A 15 -12.02 -23.59 -23.70
N LYS A 16 -11.83 -24.77 -24.31
CA LYS A 16 -11.90 -24.94 -25.77
C LYS A 16 -13.30 -24.67 -26.29
N MET A 17 -14.32 -25.17 -25.60
CA MET A 17 -15.72 -24.98 -25.95
C MET A 17 -16.13 -23.50 -25.83
N VAL A 18 -15.71 -22.79 -24.78
CA VAL A 18 -15.96 -21.36 -24.64
C VAL A 18 -15.34 -20.58 -25.81
N ARG A 19 -14.08 -20.85 -26.18
CA ARG A 19 -13.44 -20.18 -27.33
C ARG A 19 -14.14 -20.45 -28.64
N LEU A 20 -14.64 -21.66 -28.83
CA LEU A 20 -15.41 -22.03 -30.03
C LEU A 20 -16.72 -21.23 -30.07
N LEU A 21 -17.46 -21.18 -28.96
CA LEU A 21 -18.69 -20.41 -28.85
C LEU A 21 -18.49 -18.91 -29.04
N GLU A 22 -17.42 -18.36 -28.52
CA GLU A 22 -17.02 -16.94 -28.73
C GLU A 22 -16.76 -16.67 -30.22
N TYR A 23 -16.07 -17.59 -30.90
CA TYR A 23 -15.81 -17.48 -32.34
C TYR A 23 -17.08 -17.60 -33.18
N GLU A 24 -17.95 -18.56 -32.88
CA GLU A 24 -19.25 -18.71 -33.55
C GLU A 24 -20.16 -17.51 -33.33
N ASN A 25 -20.20 -16.99 -32.10
CA ASN A 25 -20.97 -15.80 -31.76
C ASN A 25 -20.48 -14.56 -32.54
N LYS A 26 -19.17 -14.41 -32.71
CA LYS A 26 -18.58 -13.35 -33.54
C LYS A 26 -19.02 -13.47 -35.01
N ILE A 27 -18.98 -14.68 -35.57
CA ILE A 27 -19.44 -14.92 -36.97
C ILE A 27 -20.92 -14.61 -37.12
N LEU A 28 -21.74 -15.01 -36.14
CA LEU A 28 -23.17 -14.72 -36.15
C LEU A 28 -23.45 -13.22 -36.08
N LYS A 29 -22.80 -12.50 -35.22
CA LYS A 29 -22.88 -11.03 -35.10
C LYS A 29 -22.48 -10.34 -36.41
N ASP A 30 -21.42 -10.79 -37.06
CA ASP A 30 -20.97 -10.24 -38.34
C ASP A 30 -21.99 -10.52 -39.47
N LYS A 31 -22.63 -11.69 -39.47
CA LYS A 31 -23.71 -12.03 -40.43
C LYS A 31 -24.96 -11.18 -40.20
N LEU A 32 -25.37 -10.99 -38.94
CA LEU A 32 -26.50 -10.13 -38.59
C LEU A 32 -26.25 -8.68 -39.01
N LYS A 33 -25.06 -8.18 -38.75
CA LYS A 33 -24.65 -6.82 -39.15
C LYS A 33 -24.66 -6.65 -40.67
N LYS A 34 -24.18 -7.63 -41.43
CA LYS A 34 -24.24 -7.64 -42.90
C LYS A 34 -25.67 -7.74 -43.44
N ALA A 35 -26.58 -8.40 -42.72
CA ALA A 35 -28.00 -8.51 -43.07
C ALA A 35 -28.83 -7.29 -42.64
N GLY A 36 -28.22 -6.29 -41.97
CA GLY A 36 -28.95 -5.12 -41.46
C GLY A 36 -29.91 -5.42 -40.32
N ILE A 37 -29.73 -6.57 -39.66
CA ILE A 37 -30.56 -6.97 -38.51
C ILE A 37 -29.93 -6.44 -37.24
N SER A 38 -30.66 -5.58 -36.52
CA SER A 38 -30.25 -5.16 -35.18
C SER A 38 -30.43 -6.30 -34.20
N TYR A 39 -29.46 -6.52 -33.35
CA TYR A 39 -29.53 -7.45 -32.22
C TYR A 39 -29.20 -6.71 -30.94
N GLU A 40 -29.91 -7.00 -29.86
CA GLU A 40 -29.53 -6.54 -28.54
C GLU A 40 -28.34 -7.38 -28.08
N GLU A 41 -27.27 -6.73 -27.67
CA GLU A 41 -26.22 -7.41 -26.94
C GLU A 41 -26.75 -7.71 -25.53
N VAL A 42 -27.30 -8.90 -25.39
CA VAL A 42 -27.68 -9.41 -24.08
C VAL A 42 -26.37 -9.71 -23.38
N ASN A 43 -26.00 -8.83 -22.44
CA ASN A 43 -25.00 -9.17 -21.45
C ASN A 43 -25.59 -10.32 -20.61
N PRO A 44 -25.06 -11.55 -20.68
CA PRO A 44 -25.62 -12.66 -19.90
C PRO A 44 -25.56 -12.43 -18.39
N PHE A 45 -24.93 -11.35 -17.97
CA PHE A 45 -24.86 -10.88 -16.59
C PHE A 45 -25.80 -9.69 -16.30
N GLU A 46 -26.51 -9.18 -17.31
CA GLU A 46 -27.61 -8.21 -17.18
C GLU A 46 -28.97 -8.92 -17.26
N GLU A 47 -29.23 -9.91 -16.44
CA GLU A 47 -30.64 -10.20 -16.12
C GLU A 47 -31.15 -8.97 -15.36
N LYS A 48 -32.18 -8.32 -15.90
CA LYS A 48 -33.00 -7.35 -15.20
C LYS A 48 -33.21 -7.89 -13.79
N ILE A 49 -32.64 -7.22 -12.81
CA ILE A 49 -33.06 -7.37 -11.42
C ILE A 49 -34.53 -6.95 -11.47
N GLU A 50 -35.45 -7.92 -11.54
CA GLU A 50 -36.84 -7.65 -11.23
C GLU A 50 -36.79 -6.95 -9.90
N SER A 51 -37.40 -5.76 -9.87
CA SER A 51 -37.43 -4.78 -8.79
C SER A 51 -37.24 -5.46 -7.44
N ALA A 52 -36.02 -5.28 -6.89
CA ALA A 52 -35.87 -5.44 -5.45
C ALA A 52 -36.96 -4.56 -4.83
N GLU A 53 -37.84 -5.16 -4.05
CA GLU A 53 -38.83 -4.43 -3.28
C GLU A 53 -38.13 -3.22 -2.67
N GLU A 54 -38.74 -2.04 -2.85
CA GLU A 54 -38.27 -0.76 -2.33
C GLU A 54 -38.08 -0.93 -0.82
N TYR A 55 -36.82 -1.17 -0.42
CA TYR A 55 -36.46 -1.23 0.99
C TYR A 55 -36.67 0.16 1.56
N ASP A 56 -37.57 0.24 2.55
CA ASP A 56 -37.86 1.42 3.32
C ASP A 56 -36.58 1.99 3.95
N LEU A 57 -36.03 3.03 3.32
CA LEU A 57 -34.80 3.72 3.69
C LEU A 57 -34.95 4.57 4.97
N ASP A 58 -36.11 4.53 5.64
CA ASP A 58 -36.45 5.44 6.72
C ASP A 58 -36.17 4.90 8.15
N GLN A 59 -35.51 3.72 8.25
CA GLN A 59 -34.97 3.26 9.52
C GLN A 59 -33.45 3.41 9.52
N GLY A 60 -32.99 4.61 9.94
CA GLY A 60 -31.61 4.94 10.37
C GLY A 60 -30.51 4.09 9.76
N SER A 61 -30.12 4.43 8.55
CA SER A 61 -28.85 4.16 7.81
C SER A 61 -27.96 2.99 8.30
N ARG A 62 -28.46 1.78 8.33
CA ARG A 62 -27.59 0.60 8.41
C ARG A 62 -27.25 0.13 7.00
N ILE A 63 -26.01 0.33 6.59
CA ILE A 63 -25.50 -0.18 5.34
C ILE A 63 -25.33 -1.69 5.49
N VAL A 64 -26.10 -2.45 4.75
CA VAL A 64 -26.08 -3.90 4.76
C VAL A 64 -26.06 -4.44 3.34
N ASN A 65 -25.44 -5.58 3.13
CA ASN A 65 -25.67 -6.33 1.89
C ASN A 65 -27.14 -6.78 1.82
N PRO A 66 -27.66 -7.06 0.61
CA PRO A 66 -28.95 -7.70 0.46
C PRO A 66 -29.06 -8.91 1.39
N PRO A 67 -30.25 -9.21 1.92
CA PRO A 67 -30.45 -10.32 2.87
C PRO A 67 -30.14 -11.70 2.25
N TYR A 68 -30.11 -11.77 0.94
CA TYR A 68 -29.66 -12.94 0.20
C TYR A 68 -28.62 -12.53 -0.84
N ILE A 69 -27.58 -13.32 -0.98
CA ILE A 69 -26.54 -13.17 -2.01
C ILE A 69 -26.60 -14.40 -2.89
N THR A 70 -26.94 -14.22 -4.16
CA THR A 70 -26.92 -15.33 -5.13
C THR A 70 -25.48 -15.66 -5.54
N GLU A 71 -25.27 -16.84 -6.11
CA GLU A 71 -23.98 -17.22 -6.68
C GLU A 71 -23.55 -16.28 -7.81
N LYS A 72 -24.48 -15.86 -8.67
CA LYS A 72 -24.20 -14.87 -9.73
C LYS A 72 -23.70 -13.54 -9.15
N MET A 73 -24.35 -13.05 -8.11
CA MET A 73 -23.91 -11.83 -7.40
C MET A 73 -22.52 -11.99 -6.82
N ALA A 74 -22.25 -13.09 -6.13
CA ALA A 74 -20.93 -13.36 -5.54
C ALA A 74 -19.83 -13.44 -6.62
N ILE A 75 -20.08 -14.07 -7.74
CA ILE A 75 -19.16 -14.14 -8.89
C ILE A 75 -18.93 -12.74 -9.47
N ARG A 76 -20.00 -11.96 -9.67
CA ARG A 76 -19.88 -10.57 -10.15
C ARG A 76 -19.06 -9.70 -9.20
N PHE A 77 -19.32 -9.80 -7.91
CA PHE A 77 -18.50 -9.12 -6.90
C PHE A 77 -17.03 -9.52 -7.02
N PHE A 78 -16.75 -10.82 -7.01
CA PHE A 78 -15.38 -11.31 -7.03
C PHE A 78 -14.65 -11.00 -8.34
N SER A 79 -15.35 -10.78 -9.44
CA SER A 79 -14.74 -10.36 -10.70
C SER A 79 -14.02 -9.00 -10.63
N MET A 80 -14.30 -8.18 -9.62
CA MET A 80 -13.58 -6.93 -9.35
C MET A 80 -12.28 -7.18 -8.59
N PHE A 81 -12.28 -8.13 -7.65
CA PHE A 81 -11.18 -8.36 -6.70
C PHE A 81 -10.38 -9.63 -7.00
N TRP A 82 -10.44 -10.08 -8.24
CA TRP A 82 -9.83 -11.34 -8.63
C TRP A 82 -8.30 -11.31 -8.53
N GLY A 83 -7.78 -12.02 -7.54
CA GLY A 83 -6.36 -12.28 -7.33
C GLY A 83 -5.98 -13.70 -7.75
N ARG A 84 -5.08 -14.35 -6.99
CA ARG A 84 -4.73 -15.77 -7.19
C ARG A 84 -5.95 -16.66 -7.02
N GLU A 85 -6.08 -17.64 -7.91
CA GLU A 85 -7.20 -18.59 -7.90
C GLU A 85 -6.89 -19.84 -7.06
N ASP A 86 -5.61 -20.18 -6.92
CA ASP A 86 -5.14 -21.40 -6.28
C ASP A 86 -5.11 -21.30 -4.75
N VAL A 87 -5.08 -20.09 -4.20
CA VAL A 87 -4.98 -19.85 -2.75
C VAL A 87 -5.73 -18.59 -2.33
N TYR A 88 -6.35 -18.66 -1.17
CA TYR A 88 -6.91 -17.51 -0.47
C TYR A 88 -6.52 -17.55 1.01
N ALA A 89 -6.69 -16.44 1.69
CA ALA A 89 -6.51 -16.38 3.13
C ALA A 89 -7.85 -16.25 3.84
N ARG A 90 -7.89 -16.69 5.09
CA ARG A 90 -9.00 -16.54 6.01
C ARG A 90 -8.55 -15.89 7.29
N ARG A 91 -9.37 -15.00 7.82
CA ARG A 91 -9.10 -14.38 9.12
C ARG A 91 -9.26 -15.41 10.23
N GLY A 92 -8.33 -15.45 11.16
CA GLY A 92 -8.43 -16.25 12.37
C GLY A 92 -9.14 -15.48 13.50
N LYS A 93 -9.57 -16.19 14.52
CA LYS A 93 -10.24 -15.60 15.72
C LYS A 93 -9.44 -14.47 16.37
N ASN A 94 -8.12 -14.57 16.35
CA ASN A 94 -7.20 -13.59 16.94
C ASN A 94 -6.82 -12.44 15.98
N GLY A 95 -7.53 -12.26 14.88
CA GLY A 95 -7.33 -11.16 13.95
C GLY A 95 -6.32 -11.38 12.83
N GLY A 96 -5.41 -12.34 12.93
CA GLY A 96 -4.44 -12.64 11.88
C GLY A 96 -5.05 -13.37 10.68
N TYR A 97 -4.46 -13.18 9.49
CA TYR A 97 -4.86 -13.87 8.26
C TYR A 97 -3.92 -15.03 7.96
N PHE A 98 -4.50 -16.15 7.51
CA PHE A 98 -3.75 -17.37 7.22
C PHE A 98 -4.12 -17.92 5.87
N PRO A 99 -3.14 -18.24 5.00
CA PRO A 99 -3.39 -18.94 3.76
C PRO A 99 -4.03 -20.30 4.05
N GLN A 100 -4.98 -20.68 3.20
CA GLN A 100 -5.72 -21.92 3.39
C GLN A 100 -4.99 -23.08 2.70
N CYS A 101 -4.66 -24.08 3.52
CA CYS A 101 -3.97 -25.29 3.10
C CYS A 101 -4.74 -26.53 3.59
N ALA A 102 -4.95 -27.51 2.72
CA ALA A 102 -5.67 -28.74 3.05
C ALA A 102 -4.97 -29.56 4.14
N ASN A 103 -3.65 -29.44 4.26
CA ASN A 103 -2.86 -30.16 5.26
C ASN A 103 -2.72 -29.42 6.60
N ARG A 104 -3.35 -28.26 6.75
CA ARG A 104 -3.17 -27.37 7.92
C ARG A 104 -3.41 -28.05 9.28
N TRP A 105 -4.37 -28.96 9.33
CA TRP A 105 -4.78 -29.64 10.59
C TRP A 105 -4.21 -31.06 10.74
N ASN A 106 -3.35 -31.45 9.80
CA ASN A 106 -2.68 -32.75 9.87
C ASN A 106 -1.34 -32.57 10.60
N ASP A 107 -1.25 -33.15 11.81
CA ASP A 107 -0.07 -33.06 12.68
C ASP A 107 1.18 -33.72 12.09
N ARG A 108 1.00 -34.72 11.19
CA ARG A 108 2.11 -35.40 10.51
C ARG A 108 2.65 -34.57 9.34
N LEU A 109 1.78 -33.84 8.64
CA LEU A 109 2.14 -33.10 7.43
C LEU A 109 2.41 -31.63 7.68
N CYS A 110 1.71 -30.99 8.63
CA CYS A 110 1.83 -29.56 8.89
C CYS A 110 2.85 -29.27 10.00
N PRO A 111 4.03 -28.71 9.68
CA PRO A 111 5.05 -28.37 10.67
C PRO A 111 4.54 -27.40 11.75
N LYS A 112 3.61 -26.50 11.40
CA LYS A 112 3.03 -25.54 12.37
C LYS A 112 2.20 -26.22 13.46
N GLN A 113 1.62 -27.38 13.20
CA GLN A 113 0.92 -28.17 14.24
C GLN A 113 1.92 -28.74 15.26
N ARG A 114 3.14 -28.99 14.82
CA ARG A 114 4.26 -29.39 15.68
C ARG A 114 5.00 -28.20 16.30
N LYS A 115 4.45 -26.98 16.19
CA LYS A 115 5.04 -25.72 16.68
C LYS A 115 6.37 -25.34 16.00
N GLU A 116 6.64 -25.90 14.82
CA GLU A 116 7.79 -25.54 14.01
C GLU A 116 7.55 -24.21 13.29
N LYS A 117 8.59 -23.38 13.19
CA LYS A 117 8.53 -22.07 12.51
C LYS A 117 8.85 -22.25 11.01
N VAL A 118 7.80 -22.43 10.21
CA VAL A 118 7.94 -22.61 8.75
C VAL A 118 7.00 -21.66 8.04
N PHE A 119 7.47 -21.06 6.94
CA PHE A 119 6.61 -20.32 6.01
C PHE A 119 5.78 -21.31 5.19
N CYS A 120 4.49 -21.02 5.02
CA CYS A 120 3.58 -21.93 4.32
C CYS A 120 3.90 -22.06 2.83
N ASP A 121 4.48 -21.05 2.22
CA ASP A 121 4.92 -21.03 0.82
C ASP A 121 6.25 -21.76 0.57
N GLU A 122 7.06 -21.96 1.62
CA GLU A 122 8.29 -22.76 1.60
C GLU A 122 8.07 -24.21 2.08
N CYS A 123 6.86 -24.56 2.50
CA CYS A 123 6.55 -25.88 3.06
C CYS A 123 6.30 -26.90 1.95
N GLU A 124 7.09 -27.97 1.94
CA GLU A 124 6.98 -29.08 0.97
C GLU A 124 5.62 -29.78 0.99
N ASN A 125 4.94 -29.76 2.13
CA ASN A 125 3.61 -30.37 2.32
C ASN A 125 2.46 -29.42 2.04
N THR A 126 2.72 -28.26 1.46
CA THR A 126 1.67 -27.28 1.15
C THR A 126 0.74 -27.80 0.07
N LYS A 127 -0.57 -27.77 0.37
CA LYS A 127 -1.65 -28.04 -0.58
C LYS A 127 -2.67 -26.93 -0.46
N TRP A 128 -2.55 -25.94 -1.35
CA TRP A 128 -3.43 -24.79 -1.34
C TRP A 128 -4.88 -25.16 -1.61
N ILE A 129 -5.78 -24.38 -1.06
CA ILE A 129 -7.23 -24.49 -1.25
C ILE A 129 -7.68 -23.26 -2.04
N SER A 130 -8.35 -23.50 -3.17
CA SER A 130 -8.96 -22.48 -3.98
C SER A 130 -10.15 -21.80 -3.26
N LEU A 131 -10.37 -20.53 -3.56
CA LEU A 131 -11.54 -19.80 -3.11
C LEU A 131 -12.79 -20.27 -3.90
N ASP A 132 -13.84 -20.64 -3.20
CA ASP A 132 -15.12 -21.01 -3.79
C ASP A 132 -16.20 -19.94 -3.54
N VAL A 133 -17.26 -19.99 -4.35
CA VAL A 133 -18.37 -19.03 -4.33
C VAL A 133 -19.10 -19.03 -2.99
N LYS A 134 -19.24 -20.18 -2.34
CA LYS A 134 -19.92 -20.29 -1.03
C LYS A 134 -19.20 -19.50 0.05
N LYS A 135 -17.86 -19.48 0.00
CA LYS A 135 -17.04 -18.69 0.94
C LYS A 135 -17.20 -17.18 0.70
N ILE A 136 -17.29 -16.78 -0.59
CA ILE A 136 -17.56 -15.38 -0.93
C ILE A 136 -18.94 -14.96 -0.41
N ILE A 137 -19.95 -15.78 -0.59
CA ILE A 137 -21.30 -15.55 -0.06
C ILE A 137 -21.26 -15.42 1.48
N ALA A 138 -20.56 -16.32 2.16
CA ALA A 138 -20.41 -16.25 3.62
C ALA A 138 -19.72 -14.96 4.09
N HIS A 139 -18.70 -14.50 3.37
CA HIS A 139 -18.03 -13.23 3.63
C HIS A 139 -18.99 -12.03 3.49
N LEU A 140 -19.73 -11.97 2.36
CA LEU A 140 -20.67 -10.88 2.07
C LEU A 140 -21.85 -10.85 3.05
N LEU A 141 -22.34 -12.00 3.49
CA LEU A 141 -23.42 -12.08 4.47
C LEU A 141 -22.93 -11.87 5.90
N GLY A 142 -21.64 -12.08 6.18
CA GLY A 142 -21.11 -12.01 7.53
C GLY A 142 -21.68 -13.09 8.44
N THR A 143 -21.57 -14.37 8.02
CA THR A 143 -22.19 -15.51 8.71
C THR A 143 -21.54 -15.86 10.02
N LYS A 144 -20.34 -15.33 10.30
CA LYS A 144 -19.55 -15.60 11.51
C LYS A 144 -19.36 -14.33 12.32
N GLU A 145 -19.89 -14.30 13.53
CA GLU A 145 -19.72 -13.17 14.46
C GLU A 145 -18.26 -12.92 14.84
N ASP A 146 -17.44 -13.96 14.93
CA ASP A 146 -16.01 -13.87 15.22
C ASP A 146 -15.17 -13.35 14.02
N GLY A 147 -15.82 -13.06 12.87
CA GLY A 147 -15.19 -12.62 11.65
C GLY A 147 -14.27 -13.63 10.99
N SER A 148 -14.42 -14.92 11.33
CA SER A 148 -13.62 -15.99 10.72
C SER A 148 -14.05 -16.34 9.29
N ASP A 149 -15.08 -15.71 8.77
CA ASP A 149 -15.50 -15.76 7.36
C ASP A 149 -14.90 -14.63 6.49
N VAL A 150 -14.16 -13.71 7.09
CA VAL A 150 -13.45 -12.68 6.33
C VAL A 150 -12.39 -13.31 5.44
N ILE A 151 -12.45 -12.99 4.15
CA ILE A 151 -11.57 -13.52 3.11
C ILE A 151 -10.49 -12.48 2.80
N GLY A 152 -9.26 -12.97 2.64
CA GLY A 152 -8.15 -12.22 2.04
C GLY A 152 -7.77 -12.84 0.70
N VAL A 153 -7.51 -11.99 -0.28
CA VAL A 153 -7.04 -12.38 -1.61
C VAL A 153 -5.60 -11.95 -1.82
N TYR A 154 -4.89 -12.66 -2.69
CA TYR A 154 -3.51 -12.37 -3.06
C TYR A 154 -3.50 -11.71 -4.43
N PRO A 155 -3.26 -10.38 -4.52
CA PRO A 155 -3.35 -9.63 -5.78
C PRO A 155 -2.30 -10.02 -6.82
N LEU A 156 -1.11 -10.45 -6.37
CA LEU A 156 -0.01 -10.83 -7.26
C LEU A 156 -0.26 -12.21 -7.87
N LEU A 157 -0.47 -12.25 -9.18
CA LEU A 157 -0.68 -13.48 -9.93
C LEU A 157 0.65 -14.22 -10.15
N PRO A 158 0.62 -15.55 -10.38
CA PRO A 158 1.86 -16.35 -10.57
C PRO A 158 2.74 -15.90 -11.74
N ASN A 159 2.15 -15.23 -12.74
CA ASN A 159 2.87 -14.67 -13.89
C ASN A 159 3.42 -13.25 -13.66
N GLY A 160 3.43 -12.75 -12.43
CA GLY A 160 3.92 -11.41 -12.10
C GLY A 160 3.01 -10.25 -12.51
N THR A 161 1.72 -10.52 -12.74
CA THR A 161 0.73 -9.51 -13.09
C THR A 161 -0.26 -9.27 -11.94
N CYS A 162 -1.06 -8.20 -12.02
CA CYS A 162 -2.17 -7.93 -11.10
C CYS A 162 -3.34 -7.29 -11.84
N ARG A 163 -4.55 -7.43 -11.29
CA ARG A 163 -5.80 -6.89 -11.86
C ARG A 163 -6.26 -5.61 -11.19
N PHE A 164 -5.65 -5.27 -10.08
CA PHE A 164 -5.88 -4.04 -9.33
C PHE A 164 -4.66 -3.69 -8.50
N ILE A 165 -4.57 -2.45 -8.10
CA ILE A 165 -3.72 -2.01 -6.99
C ILE A 165 -4.61 -1.45 -5.90
N VAL A 166 -4.15 -1.58 -4.66
CA VAL A 166 -4.83 -1.00 -3.51
C VAL A 166 -3.81 -0.40 -2.54
N PHE A 167 -4.09 0.82 -2.11
CA PHE A 167 -3.29 1.53 -1.13
C PHE A 167 -3.95 1.35 0.23
N ASP A 168 -3.17 0.95 1.20
CA ASP A 168 -3.58 0.69 2.57
C ASP A 168 -3.15 1.86 3.46
N PHE A 169 -4.12 2.49 4.08
CA PHE A 169 -3.93 3.56 5.05
C PHE A 169 -4.46 3.08 6.39
N ASP A 170 -3.63 3.08 7.42
CA ASP A 170 -4.00 2.54 8.72
C ASP A 170 -3.60 3.52 9.84
N ASN A 171 -4.57 3.86 10.69
CA ASN A 171 -4.33 4.66 11.87
C ASN A 171 -4.01 3.75 13.06
N HIS A 172 -2.74 3.74 13.44
CA HIS A 172 -2.22 2.94 14.54
C HIS A 172 -2.26 3.65 15.90
N GLU A 173 -2.85 4.85 15.99
CA GLU A 173 -2.93 5.59 17.25
C GLU A 173 -3.77 4.84 18.29
N LYS A 174 -3.19 4.67 19.48
CA LYS A 174 -3.86 4.01 20.60
C LYS A 174 -4.93 4.94 21.19
N GLY A 175 -6.15 4.44 21.31
CA GLY A 175 -7.19 5.07 22.11
C GLY A 175 -8.15 5.98 21.36
N ALA A 176 -8.02 6.16 20.06
CA ALA A 176 -9.05 6.81 19.27
C ALA A 176 -10.28 5.88 19.17
N GLU A 177 -11.22 6.00 20.09
CA GLU A 177 -12.58 5.53 19.85
C GLU A 177 -13.15 6.41 18.73
N VAL A 178 -13.40 5.80 17.58
CA VAL A 178 -14.06 6.47 16.45
C VAL A 178 -15.54 6.59 16.80
N THR A 179 -15.90 7.61 17.60
CA THR A 179 -17.29 7.88 17.97
C THR A 179 -18.00 8.80 16.98
N ASP A 180 -17.26 9.44 16.06
CA ASP A 180 -17.84 10.35 15.08
C ASP A 180 -17.12 10.23 13.73
N PHE A 181 -17.75 9.52 12.78
CA PHE A 181 -17.24 9.34 11.41
C PHE A 181 -17.27 10.63 10.57
N ALA A 182 -17.98 11.66 11.04
CA ALA A 182 -18.07 12.96 10.38
C ALA A 182 -17.00 13.94 10.85
N ASN A 183 -16.16 13.57 11.82
CA ASN A 183 -15.09 14.45 12.28
C ASN A 183 -13.93 14.43 11.27
N THR A 184 -13.89 15.45 10.41
CA THR A 184 -12.90 15.66 9.34
C THR A 184 -11.50 15.99 9.85
N ASP A 185 -11.27 16.10 11.15
CA ASP A 185 -9.95 16.36 11.74
C ASP A 185 -9.04 15.13 11.83
N ASN A 186 -9.52 13.97 11.38
CA ASN A 186 -8.67 12.79 11.25
C ASN A 186 -7.61 13.01 10.16
N GLU A 187 -6.37 13.14 10.56
CA GLU A 187 -5.26 13.43 9.62
C GLU A 187 -5.09 12.36 8.55
N TRP A 188 -5.42 11.09 8.83
CA TRP A 188 -5.35 10.01 7.85
C TRP A 188 -6.38 10.17 6.70
N HIS A 189 -7.55 10.80 6.96
CA HIS A 189 -8.50 11.18 5.90
C HIS A 189 -7.84 12.11 4.87
N LYS A 190 -7.06 13.09 5.33
CA LYS A 190 -6.37 14.06 4.46
C LYS A 190 -5.40 13.38 3.49
N GLU A 191 -4.71 12.35 3.94
CA GLU A 191 -3.80 11.58 3.07
C GLU A 191 -4.58 10.78 2.01
N VAL A 192 -5.66 10.13 2.40
CA VAL A 192 -6.55 9.39 1.49
C VAL A 192 -7.18 10.34 0.47
N ASP A 193 -7.70 11.48 0.92
CA ASP A 193 -8.35 12.47 0.06
C ASP A 193 -7.37 13.12 -0.92
N ALA A 194 -6.11 13.29 -0.50
CA ALA A 194 -5.04 13.73 -1.37
C ALA A 194 -4.80 12.76 -2.53
N LEU A 195 -4.73 11.46 -2.22
CA LEU A 195 -4.58 10.43 -3.25
C LEU A 195 -5.82 10.35 -4.14
N ARG A 196 -7.04 10.40 -3.57
CA ARG A 196 -8.32 10.44 -4.31
C ARG A 196 -8.33 11.59 -5.30
N LYS A 197 -8.07 12.81 -4.83
CA LYS A 197 -8.04 14.01 -5.67
C LYS A 197 -7.00 13.94 -6.78
N MET A 198 -5.81 13.40 -6.48
CA MET A 198 -4.79 13.19 -7.51
C MET A 198 -5.26 12.22 -8.58
N CYS A 199 -5.94 11.13 -8.21
CA CYS A 199 -6.55 10.21 -9.15
C CYS A 199 -7.57 10.92 -10.04
N GLU A 200 -8.50 11.67 -9.46
CA GLU A 200 -9.60 12.37 -10.17
C GLU A 200 -9.06 13.40 -11.16
N LEU A 201 -8.05 14.19 -10.77
CA LEU A 201 -7.39 15.17 -11.63
C LEU A 201 -6.76 14.53 -12.88
N ASN A 202 -6.47 13.24 -12.85
CA ASN A 202 -5.93 12.48 -13.97
C ASN A 202 -6.95 11.53 -14.61
N GLY A 203 -8.25 11.74 -14.36
CA GLY A 203 -9.34 10.95 -14.96
C GLY A 203 -9.44 9.52 -14.44
N ILE A 204 -8.77 9.23 -13.32
CA ILE A 204 -8.85 7.95 -12.61
C ILE A 204 -9.97 8.07 -11.59
N ARG A 205 -10.84 7.07 -11.53
CA ARG A 205 -11.91 6.99 -10.54
C ARG A 205 -11.58 5.89 -9.53
N PRO A 206 -10.86 6.21 -8.44
CA PRO A 206 -10.58 5.23 -7.40
C PRO A 206 -11.85 4.96 -6.60
N LEU A 207 -11.89 3.81 -5.96
CA LEU A 207 -12.94 3.48 -5.01
C LEU A 207 -12.32 3.43 -3.61
N VAL A 208 -12.82 4.25 -2.71
CA VAL A 208 -12.32 4.31 -1.33
C VAL A 208 -13.21 3.48 -0.43
N GLU A 209 -12.62 2.53 0.27
CA GLU A 209 -13.25 1.69 1.27
C GLU A 209 -12.80 2.13 2.66
N ARG A 210 -13.75 2.38 3.57
CA ARG A 210 -13.42 2.43 4.99
C ARG A 210 -13.05 1.03 5.45
N SER A 211 -11.89 0.88 6.06
CA SER A 211 -11.39 -0.43 6.47
C SER A 211 -12.35 -1.15 7.42
N ARG A 212 -12.21 -2.46 7.54
CA ARG A 212 -13.04 -3.28 8.44
C ARG A 212 -12.98 -2.83 9.89
N SER A 213 -11.86 -2.28 10.35
CA SER A 213 -11.69 -1.74 11.71
C SER A 213 -12.33 -0.35 11.90
N GLY A 214 -12.63 0.36 10.82
CA GLY A 214 -13.04 1.76 10.82
C GLY A 214 -11.89 2.75 11.06
N LYS A 215 -10.66 2.27 11.29
CA LYS A 215 -9.49 3.08 11.66
C LYS A 215 -8.54 3.37 10.50
N GLY A 216 -8.96 3.10 9.28
CA GLY A 216 -8.16 3.31 8.08
C GLY A 216 -9.00 3.16 6.83
N ALA A 217 -8.36 3.16 5.68
CA ALA A 217 -9.01 3.02 4.39
C ALA A 217 -8.16 2.24 3.39
N HIS A 218 -8.85 1.65 2.42
CA HIS A 218 -8.24 1.07 1.24
C HIS A 218 -8.67 1.90 0.02
N VAL A 219 -7.71 2.34 -0.79
CA VAL A 219 -7.98 3.05 -2.05
C VAL A 219 -7.73 2.09 -3.21
N TRP A 220 -8.79 1.69 -3.89
CA TRP A 220 -8.78 0.68 -4.94
C TRP A 220 -8.72 1.30 -6.32
N ILE A 221 -7.82 0.80 -7.18
CA ILE A 221 -7.76 1.12 -8.61
C ILE A 221 -7.75 -0.18 -9.40
N PHE A 222 -8.70 -0.35 -10.30
CA PHE A 222 -8.92 -1.58 -11.05
C PHE A 222 -8.43 -1.47 -12.48
N PHE A 223 -7.95 -2.58 -13.04
CA PHE A 223 -7.52 -2.69 -14.42
C PHE A 223 -8.50 -3.52 -15.25
N LYS A 224 -8.68 -3.16 -16.55
CA LYS A 224 -9.53 -3.90 -17.50
C LYS A 224 -9.02 -5.33 -17.70
N LYS A 225 -7.69 -5.49 -17.76
CA LYS A 225 -6.97 -6.77 -17.84
C LYS A 225 -5.84 -6.77 -16.84
N ALA A 226 -5.31 -7.95 -16.54
CA ALA A 226 -4.11 -8.02 -15.71
C ALA A 226 -2.93 -7.32 -16.41
N ILE A 227 -2.22 -6.47 -15.68
CA ILE A 227 -1.03 -5.75 -16.14
C ILE A 227 0.19 -6.17 -15.30
N PRO A 228 1.44 -5.96 -15.77
CA PRO A 228 2.62 -6.28 -14.98
C PRO A 228 2.59 -5.57 -13.61
N ALA A 229 2.82 -6.31 -12.55
CA ALA A 229 2.79 -5.77 -11.18
C ALA A 229 3.82 -4.65 -10.99
N ALA A 230 4.99 -4.76 -11.62
CA ALA A 230 6.00 -3.71 -11.62
C ALA A 230 5.48 -2.39 -12.23
N THR A 231 4.76 -2.46 -13.36
CA THR A 231 4.13 -1.29 -14.00
C THR A 231 3.04 -0.69 -13.09
N ALA A 232 2.15 -1.53 -12.57
CA ALA A 232 1.08 -1.12 -11.67
C ALA A 232 1.62 -0.43 -10.40
N ARG A 233 2.68 -0.97 -9.81
CA ARG A 233 3.34 -0.41 -8.62
C ARG A 233 4.07 0.90 -8.91
N ASN A 234 4.78 0.98 -10.03
CA ASN A 234 5.42 2.23 -10.44
C ASN A 234 4.39 3.33 -10.66
N PHE A 235 3.27 3.02 -11.30
CA PHE A 235 2.14 3.93 -11.45
C PHE A 235 1.59 4.38 -10.09
N GLY A 236 1.37 3.43 -9.15
CA GLY A 236 0.90 3.74 -7.81
C GLY A 236 1.87 4.63 -7.02
N PHE A 237 3.17 4.39 -7.11
CA PHE A 237 4.16 5.25 -6.46
C PHE A 237 4.21 6.66 -7.06
N LEU A 238 4.01 6.80 -8.38
CA LEU A 238 3.89 8.11 -9.00
C LEU A 238 2.63 8.86 -8.54
N LEU A 239 1.51 8.17 -8.37
CA LEU A 239 0.29 8.74 -7.77
C LEU A 239 0.53 9.27 -6.36
N LEU A 240 1.20 8.49 -5.51
CA LEU A 240 1.56 8.92 -4.15
C LEU A 240 2.51 10.12 -4.16
N ASP A 241 3.53 10.11 -5.01
CA ASP A 241 4.51 11.18 -5.13
C ASP A 241 3.85 12.50 -5.61
N LYS A 242 2.99 12.43 -6.63
CA LYS A 242 2.22 13.58 -7.13
C LYS A 242 1.16 14.05 -6.13
N GLY A 243 0.49 13.13 -5.45
CA GLY A 243 -0.48 13.45 -4.39
C GLY A 243 0.16 14.22 -3.25
N SER A 244 1.31 13.78 -2.75
CA SER A 244 2.04 14.46 -1.69
C SER A 244 2.52 15.85 -2.12
N THR A 245 2.92 16.01 -3.37
CA THR A 245 3.39 17.30 -3.91
C THR A 245 2.25 18.32 -4.07
N SER A 246 1.03 17.86 -4.41
CA SER A 246 -0.09 18.77 -4.73
C SER A 246 -0.79 19.37 -3.51
N ILE A 247 -0.66 18.78 -2.32
CA ILE A 247 -1.51 19.09 -1.16
C ILE A 247 -0.70 19.32 0.12
N ASN A 248 0.53 19.75 0.07
CA ASN A 248 1.33 20.11 1.26
C ASN A 248 1.22 19.11 2.43
N LEU A 249 1.13 17.80 2.13
CA LEU A 249 1.12 16.79 3.19
C LEU A 249 2.45 16.81 3.93
N LYS A 250 2.39 16.92 5.25
CA LYS A 250 3.58 16.93 6.10
C LYS A 250 4.33 15.60 6.06
N SER A 251 3.63 14.48 5.85
CA SER A 251 4.19 13.13 5.69
C SER A 251 3.09 12.14 5.29
N PHE A 252 3.47 11.01 4.68
CA PHE A 252 2.59 9.84 4.54
C PHE A 252 2.62 9.01 5.84
N HIS A 253 2.14 9.58 6.92
CA HIS A 253 2.21 8.94 8.24
C HIS A 253 1.31 7.71 8.34
N TYR A 254 0.15 7.75 7.67
CA TYR A 254 -0.88 6.72 7.73
C TYR A 254 -0.85 5.75 6.56
N TYR A 255 -0.09 6.04 5.51
CA TYR A 255 0.12 5.10 4.41
C TYR A 255 1.04 3.95 4.85
N ASP A 256 0.48 2.73 4.99
CA ASP A 256 1.25 1.53 5.34
C ASP A 256 1.90 0.92 4.11
N ARG A 257 1.10 0.58 3.08
CA ARG A 257 1.62 -0.09 1.88
C ARG A 257 0.65 -0.07 0.70
N MET A 258 1.16 -0.53 -0.43
CA MET A 258 0.39 -0.80 -1.63
C MET A 258 0.44 -2.30 -1.96
N TYR A 259 -0.69 -2.84 -2.40
CA TYR A 259 -0.79 -4.21 -2.88
C TYR A 259 -1.02 -4.24 -4.41
N PRO A 260 -0.37 -5.17 -5.16
CA PRO A 260 0.67 -6.07 -4.67
C PRO A 260 1.89 -5.30 -4.19
N SER A 261 2.59 -5.81 -3.15
CA SER A 261 3.79 -5.17 -2.61
C SER A 261 5.09 -5.66 -3.25
N GLN A 262 5.00 -6.57 -4.21
CA GLN A 262 6.11 -7.21 -4.91
C GLN A 262 5.92 -7.11 -6.41
N ASP A 263 7.03 -7.07 -7.16
CA ASP A 263 7.04 -7.01 -8.63
C ASP A 263 6.97 -8.39 -9.28
N VAL A 264 7.48 -9.40 -8.59
CA VAL A 264 7.57 -10.79 -9.04
C VAL A 264 7.00 -11.75 -8.02
N ALA A 265 6.40 -12.81 -8.51
CA ALA A 265 5.79 -13.87 -7.69
C ALA A 265 6.84 -14.90 -7.25
N SER A 266 7.73 -14.52 -6.34
CA SER A 266 8.65 -15.47 -5.69
C SER A 266 7.98 -16.30 -4.58
N SER A 267 6.80 -15.86 -4.14
CA SER A 267 5.96 -16.49 -3.11
C SER A 267 4.48 -16.25 -3.42
N ILE A 268 3.57 -16.63 -2.52
CA ILE A 268 2.14 -16.26 -2.66
C ILE A 268 1.88 -14.75 -2.57
N GLY A 269 2.88 -13.98 -2.12
CA GLY A 269 2.77 -12.54 -1.96
C GLY A 269 2.02 -12.11 -0.70
N ASN A 270 1.70 -10.82 -0.63
CA ASN A 270 0.91 -10.24 0.44
C ASN A 270 -0.57 -10.24 0.07
N LEU A 271 -1.42 -10.41 1.07
CA LEU A 271 -2.87 -10.43 0.90
C LEU A 271 -3.51 -9.10 1.31
N ILE A 272 -4.69 -8.84 0.75
CA ILE A 272 -5.62 -7.80 1.20
C ILE A 272 -6.98 -8.43 1.50
N ALA A 273 -7.66 -7.94 2.54
CA ALA A 273 -9.02 -8.36 2.85
C ALA A 273 -10.00 -7.87 1.78
N LEU A 274 -11.00 -8.68 1.44
CA LEU A 274 -12.09 -8.26 0.58
C LEU A 274 -12.99 -7.25 1.30
N PRO A 275 -13.51 -6.23 0.58
CA PRO A 275 -14.49 -5.30 1.13
C PRO A 275 -15.89 -5.91 1.25
N LEU A 276 -16.83 -5.14 1.78
CA LEU A 276 -18.24 -5.47 1.96
C LEU A 276 -18.49 -6.69 2.85
N GLN A 277 -17.65 -6.90 3.85
CA GLN A 277 -17.86 -7.98 4.83
C GLN A 277 -19.11 -7.69 5.68
N GLY A 278 -20.07 -8.61 5.68
CA GLY A 278 -21.42 -8.37 6.19
C GLY A 278 -21.52 -7.92 7.64
N GLN A 279 -20.68 -8.44 8.56
CA GLN A 279 -20.72 -7.98 9.96
C GLN A 279 -20.11 -6.57 10.10
N ALA A 280 -19.05 -6.27 9.36
CA ALA A 280 -18.42 -4.95 9.41
C ALA A 280 -19.33 -3.88 8.80
N LEU A 281 -20.08 -4.21 7.74
CA LEU A 281 -21.07 -3.31 7.12
C LEU A 281 -22.15 -2.86 8.09
N LYS A 282 -22.58 -3.71 9.01
CA LYS A 282 -23.57 -3.35 10.04
C LYS A 282 -23.11 -2.17 10.92
N ASN A 283 -21.79 -1.99 11.01
CA ASN A 283 -21.14 -0.91 11.75
C ASN A 283 -20.64 0.21 10.82
N GLY A 284 -21.05 0.23 9.55
CA GLY A 284 -20.58 1.21 8.57
C GLY A 284 -19.12 1.04 8.11
N ASN A 285 -18.49 -0.10 8.43
CA ASN A 285 -17.11 -0.42 8.09
C ASN A 285 -17.06 -1.44 6.95
N SER A 286 -15.89 -1.62 6.32
CA SER A 286 -15.74 -2.43 5.09
C SER A 286 -16.65 -1.93 3.96
N ALA A 287 -16.97 -0.64 3.97
CA ALA A 287 -17.92 0.04 3.11
C ALA A 287 -17.22 1.05 2.21
N PHE A 288 -17.67 1.18 0.97
CA PHE A 288 -17.22 2.25 0.09
C PHE A 288 -17.83 3.58 0.51
N VAL A 289 -17.01 4.63 0.48
CA VAL A 289 -17.36 5.97 0.98
C VAL A 289 -17.13 7.04 -0.09
N ASP A 290 -17.97 8.09 -0.02
CA ASP A 290 -17.86 9.27 -0.88
C ASP A 290 -16.75 10.24 -0.40
N GLU A 291 -16.67 11.43 -1.02
CA GLU A 291 -15.68 12.45 -0.68
C GLU A 291 -15.91 13.07 0.72
N ASN A 292 -17.10 12.92 1.27
CA ASN A 292 -17.46 13.38 2.62
C ASN A 292 -17.35 12.26 3.65
N TRP A 293 -16.74 11.14 3.28
CA TRP A 293 -16.60 9.94 4.12
C TRP A 293 -17.91 9.27 4.53
N ASN A 294 -19.03 9.63 3.89
CA ASN A 294 -20.28 8.93 4.04
C ASN A 294 -20.28 7.66 3.21
N ALA A 295 -20.75 6.57 3.79
CA ALA A 295 -20.90 5.35 3.04
C ALA A 295 -21.97 5.54 1.95
N TYR A 296 -21.69 5.05 0.75
CA TYR A 296 -22.69 5.03 -0.31
C TYR A 296 -23.91 4.24 0.13
N PRO A 297 -25.14 4.72 -0.09
CA PRO A 297 -26.35 3.98 0.25
C PRO A 297 -26.41 2.63 -0.46
N ASP A 298 -26.08 2.61 -1.75
CA ASP A 298 -25.93 1.40 -2.54
C ASP A 298 -24.45 1.09 -2.78
N GLN A 299 -23.94 0.11 -2.04
CA GLN A 299 -22.55 -0.32 -2.12
C GLN A 299 -22.22 -1.06 -3.44
N TRP A 300 -23.23 -1.69 -4.04
CA TRP A 300 -23.06 -2.40 -5.30
C TRP A 300 -23.03 -1.42 -6.47
N ASP A 301 -23.86 -0.37 -6.45
CA ASP A 301 -23.76 0.74 -7.41
C ASP A 301 -22.39 1.41 -7.29
N ALA A 302 -21.93 1.68 -6.08
CA ALA A 302 -20.58 2.24 -5.86
C ALA A 302 -19.50 1.38 -6.51
N LEU A 303 -19.52 0.06 -6.28
CA LEU A 303 -18.54 -0.88 -6.81
C LEU A 303 -18.53 -0.94 -8.34
N PHE A 304 -19.68 -0.92 -9.00
CA PHE A 304 -19.77 -1.18 -10.43
C PHE A 304 -19.86 0.07 -11.29
N ASN A 305 -20.40 1.17 -10.76
CA ASN A 305 -20.71 2.38 -11.54
C ASN A 305 -19.89 3.62 -11.12
N LYS A 306 -19.40 3.69 -9.87
CA LYS A 306 -18.60 4.86 -9.41
C LYS A 306 -17.11 4.73 -9.75
N THR A 307 -16.59 3.52 -9.99
CA THR A 307 -15.20 3.31 -10.40
C THR A 307 -15.06 3.12 -11.91
N ARG A 308 -13.85 3.34 -12.42
CA ARG A 308 -13.48 3.08 -13.81
C ARG A 308 -12.28 2.14 -13.85
N LYS A 309 -12.40 1.04 -14.61
CA LYS A 309 -11.25 0.17 -14.89
C LYS A 309 -10.33 0.82 -15.92
N LEU A 310 -9.04 0.86 -15.62
CA LEU A 310 -8.00 1.41 -16.49
C LEU A 310 -7.46 0.34 -17.45
N GLY A 311 -7.23 0.70 -18.72
CA GLY A 311 -6.39 -0.07 -19.62
C GLY A 311 -4.91 0.14 -19.30
N ILE A 312 -4.04 -0.71 -19.84
CA ILE A 312 -2.59 -0.51 -19.72
C ILE A 312 -2.18 0.82 -20.40
N GLU A 313 -2.86 1.17 -21.49
CA GLU A 313 -2.64 2.41 -22.24
C GLU A 313 -2.97 3.64 -21.39
N ASP A 314 -4.05 3.61 -20.59
CA ASP A 314 -4.40 4.69 -19.65
C ASP A 314 -3.28 4.88 -18.61
N VAL A 315 -2.73 3.77 -18.10
CA VAL A 315 -1.64 3.76 -17.11
C VAL A 315 -0.35 4.34 -17.71
N GLU A 316 0.05 3.82 -18.88
CA GLU A 316 1.27 4.26 -19.58
C GLU A 316 1.18 5.73 -19.99
N GLN A 317 0.03 6.20 -20.45
CA GLN A 317 -0.21 7.60 -20.80
C GLN A 317 -0.08 8.53 -19.58
N CYS A 318 -0.66 8.16 -18.43
CA CYS A 318 -0.48 8.92 -17.21
C CYS A 318 0.98 8.95 -16.76
N MET A 319 1.68 7.81 -16.83
CA MET A 319 3.09 7.72 -16.45
C MET A 319 3.96 8.57 -17.39
N ALA A 320 3.71 8.51 -18.70
CA ALA A 320 4.45 9.29 -19.71
C ALA A 320 4.24 10.80 -19.54
N LYS A 321 3.00 11.24 -19.27
CA LYS A 321 2.68 12.64 -18.95
C LYS A 321 3.51 13.14 -17.76
N TRP A 322 3.55 12.39 -16.67
CA TRP A 322 4.29 12.79 -15.47
C TRP A 322 5.81 12.70 -15.65
N GLN A 323 6.30 11.75 -16.46
CA GLN A 323 7.70 11.67 -16.85
C GLN A 323 8.09 12.79 -17.82
N GLY A 324 7.18 13.21 -18.71
CA GLY A 324 7.34 14.35 -19.60
C GLY A 324 7.46 15.67 -18.82
N GLU A 325 6.59 15.90 -17.83
CA GLU A 325 6.69 17.03 -16.92
C GLU A 325 8.03 17.04 -16.16
N LEU A 326 8.51 15.87 -15.74
CA LEU A 326 9.84 15.71 -15.13
C LEU A 326 10.97 15.90 -16.16
N ALA A 327 10.76 15.54 -17.44
CA ALA A 327 11.74 15.70 -18.51
C ALA A 327 11.80 17.13 -19.03
N GLU A 328 10.70 17.86 -19.05
CA GLU A 328 10.69 19.32 -19.36
C GLU A 328 11.43 20.11 -18.28
N ILE A 329 11.25 19.73 -17.01
CA ILE A 329 12.04 20.26 -15.90
C ILE A 329 13.51 19.80 -16.00
N LYS A 330 13.77 18.58 -16.47
CA LYS A 330 15.13 18.03 -16.70
C LYS A 330 15.74 18.47 -18.04
N GLY A 331 14.96 18.73 -19.08
CA GLY A 331 15.43 19.16 -20.38
C GLY A 331 16.02 20.60 -20.40
N ALA A 332 15.72 21.39 -19.35
CA ALA A 332 16.44 22.62 -19.05
C ALA A 332 17.81 22.38 -18.39
N LEU A 333 18.13 21.13 -18.02
CA LEU A 333 19.34 20.72 -17.30
C LEU A 333 19.98 19.48 -17.95
N THR A 334 20.81 19.74 -19.00
CA THR A 334 21.96 18.91 -19.39
C THR A 334 21.77 17.58 -20.13
N ASN A 335 22.34 17.56 -21.34
CA ASN A 335 23.07 16.47 -21.97
C ASN A 335 24.13 15.88 -21.03
N ILE A 336 23.88 14.81 -20.30
CA ILE A 336 24.94 13.94 -19.76
C ILE A 336 24.44 12.49 -19.57
N GLU A 337 25.15 11.59 -20.25
CA GLU A 337 25.35 10.16 -20.05
C GLU A 337 24.17 9.18 -20.05
N LYS A 338 23.95 8.63 -21.24
CA LYS A 338 23.30 7.33 -21.49
C LYS A 338 24.18 6.21 -20.93
N ASN A 339 23.57 5.31 -20.17
CA ASN A 339 23.97 3.93 -19.84
C ASN A 339 24.22 3.62 -18.36
N VAL A 340 23.25 3.89 -17.48
CA VAL A 340 23.09 3.06 -16.27
C VAL A 340 21.61 2.76 -16.11
N ARG A 341 21.19 1.50 -16.23
CA ARG A 341 19.83 1.08 -15.84
C ARG A 341 19.61 1.47 -14.39
N PRO A 342 18.65 2.36 -14.06
CA PRO A 342 18.37 2.70 -12.69
C PRO A 342 17.94 1.43 -11.95
N LYS A 343 18.55 1.17 -10.82
CA LYS A 343 18.16 0.10 -9.90
C LYS A 343 16.96 0.63 -9.10
N PRO A 344 15.73 0.17 -9.36
CA PRO A 344 14.51 0.77 -8.76
C PRO A 344 14.49 0.77 -7.23
N TRP A 345 15.27 -0.16 -6.62
CA TRP A 345 15.40 -0.30 -5.16
C TRP A 345 16.42 0.65 -4.53
N LYS A 346 17.15 1.43 -5.35
CA LYS A 346 18.01 2.52 -4.89
C LYS A 346 17.41 3.84 -5.35
N LYS A 347 16.26 4.22 -4.84
CA LYS A 347 15.79 5.61 -4.94
C LYS A 347 16.80 6.46 -4.19
N LYS A 348 17.73 7.08 -4.91
CA LYS A 348 18.49 8.19 -4.37
C LYS A 348 17.52 9.34 -4.20
N CYS A 349 17.50 9.90 -3.01
CA CYS A 349 16.90 11.18 -2.75
C CYS A 349 17.67 12.20 -3.59
N GLU A 350 17.07 12.72 -4.65
CA GLU A 350 17.70 13.73 -5.50
C GLU A 350 17.01 15.07 -5.25
N PHE A 351 17.70 16.00 -4.60
CA PHE A 351 17.22 17.37 -4.47
C PHE A 351 17.26 18.08 -5.83
N CYS A 352 16.33 18.98 -6.05
CA CYS A 352 16.33 19.83 -7.24
C CYS A 352 16.43 21.30 -6.82
N LYS A 353 17.23 22.09 -7.55
CA LYS A 353 17.40 23.52 -7.28
C LYS A 353 16.08 24.28 -7.31
N SER A 354 15.16 23.89 -8.18
CA SER A 354 13.83 24.48 -8.28
C SER A 354 12.93 24.26 -7.05
N ASP A 355 13.30 23.33 -6.17
CA ASP A 355 12.52 23.02 -4.97
C ASP A 355 12.83 23.97 -3.79
N VAL A 356 13.81 24.89 -3.98
CA VAL A 356 14.22 25.87 -2.96
C VAL A 356 14.20 27.27 -3.54
N VAL A 357 13.47 28.16 -2.90
CA VAL A 357 13.45 29.58 -3.24
C VAL A 357 14.55 30.29 -2.47
N GLY A 358 15.66 30.64 -3.16
CA GLY A 358 16.82 31.27 -2.53
C GLY A 358 17.81 30.27 -1.94
N LYS A 359 17.94 30.23 -0.63
CA LYS A 359 18.85 29.37 0.10
C LYS A 359 18.09 28.44 1.04
N LEU A 360 18.64 27.26 1.27
CA LEU A 360 18.16 26.38 2.33
C LEU A 360 18.75 26.85 3.67
N HIS A 361 17.91 27.26 4.60
CA HIS A 361 18.34 27.70 5.95
C HIS A 361 18.36 26.53 6.91
N MET A 362 19.51 26.32 7.54
CA MET A 362 19.77 25.23 8.48
C MET A 362 20.28 25.81 9.79
N VAL A 363 19.68 25.44 10.89
CA VAL A 363 20.11 25.82 12.25
C VAL A 363 20.58 24.56 12.96
N LEU A 364 21.80 24.64 13.52
CA LEU A 364 22.40 23.59 14.35
C LEU A 364 22.11 23.89 15.82
N GLY A 365 21.46 22.95 16.48
CA GLY A 365 21.17 22.99 17.91
C GLY A 365 21.33 21.61 18.54
N ASN A 366 20.37 21.18 19.33
CA ASN A 366 20.26 19.79 19.81
C ASN A 366 19.90 18.80 18.69
N GLY A 367 19.56 19.29 17.49
CA GLY A 367 19.32 18.61 16.21
C GLY A 367 19.73 19.52 15.08
N VAL A 368 19.42 19.12 13.85
CA VAL A 368 19.47 19.98 12.67
C VAL A 368 18.05 20.43 12.36
N TYR A 369 17.83 21.73 12.36
CA TYR A 369 16.55 22.37 12.06
C TYR A 369 16.62 22.99 10.67
N ILE A 370 15.67 22.62 9.81
CA ILE A 370 15.59 23.12 8.44
C ILE A 370 14.31 23.93 8.31
N ASP A 371 14.46 25.22 7.99
CA ASP A 371 13.32 26.12 7.77
C ASP A 371 12.55 25.69 6.52
N THR A 372 11.23 25.48 6.66
CA THR A 372 10.36 25.02 5.57
C THR A 372 9.77 26.15 4.73
N LEU A 373 9.91 27.42 5.14
CA LEU A 373 9.23 28.55 4.52
C LEU A 373 9.51 28.69 3.02
N ASN A 374 10.74 28.44 2.60
CA ASN A 374 11.19 28.59 1.22
C ASN A 374 11.40 27.25 0.51
N LEU A 375 10.88 26.16 1.06
CA LEU A 375 11.04 24.82 0.55
C LEU A 375 9.75 24.28 -0.06
N MET A 376 9.83 23.77 -1.27
CA MET A 376 8.73 23.05 -1.88
C MET A 376 8.44 21.74 -1.11
N PRO A 377 7.18 21.28 -1.05
CA PRO A 377 6.81 20.06 -0.33
C PRO A 377 7.62 18.83 -0.72
N ARG A 378 8.07 18.76 -1.96
CA ARG A 378 8.88 17.65 -2.47
C ARG A 378 10.20 17.53 -1.71
N ILE A 379 10.98 18.61 -1.61
CA ILE A 379 12.27 18.56 -0.90
C ILE A 379 12.07 18.37 0.60
N GLN A 380 11.00 18.93 1.18
CA GLN A 380 10.65 18.68 2.58
C GLN A 380 10.46 17.18 2.85
N ASN A 381 9.71 16.48 1.97
CA ASN A 381 9.49 15.04 2.08
C ASN A 381 10.77 14.24 1.84
N GLN A 382 11.63 14.69 0.95
CA GLN A 382 12.94 14.08 0.73
C GLN A 382 13.84 14.20 1.96
N ILE A 383 13.85 15.37 2.62
CA ILE A 383 14.57 15.59 3.87
C ILE A 383 14.04 14.65 4.98
N ARG A 384 12.70 14.53 5.11
CA ARG A 384 12.10 13.59 6.06
C ARG A 384 12.48 12.15 5.75
N SER A 385 12.52 11.77 4.48
CA SER A 385 12.89 10.40 4.07
C SER A 385 14.34 10.05 4.38
N LEU A 386 15.25 11.03 4.45
CA LEU A 386 16.63 10.79 4.90
C LEU A 386 16.70 10.45 6.38
N ALA A 387 15.75 10.94 7.19
CA ALA A 387 15.64 10.64 8.60
C ALA A 387 14.73 9.41 8.90
N ALA A 388 14.27 8.72 7.87
CA ALA A 388 13.42 7.55 7.97
C ALA A 388 14.14 6.30 7.48
N PHE A 389 13.90 5.16 8.12
CA PHE A 389 14.42 3.87 7.71
C PHE A 389 13.41 2.76 8.00
N ASP A 390 13.54 1.67 7.26
CA ASP A 390 12.72 0.48 7.46
C ASP A 390 12.95 -0.09 8.87
N ASN A 391 11.87 -0.34 9.61
CA ASN A 391 11.95 -0.91 10.95
C ASN A 391 12.32 -2.40 10.88
N PRO A 392 13.55 -2.80 11.27
CA PRO A 392 13.99 -4.19 11.17
C PRO A 392 13.12 -5.15 12.00
N GLU A 393 12.60 -4.66 13.14
CA GLU A 393 11.76 -5.48 14.02
C GLU A 393 10.38 -5.73 13.41
N PHE A 394 9.80 -4.73 12.76
CA PHE A 394 8.57 -4.90 12.00
C PHE A 394 8.71 -5.99 10.93
N TYR A 395 9.75 -5.91 10.11
CA TYR A 395 9.98 -6.88 9.04
C TYR A 395 10.38 -8.25 9.57
N LYS A 396 11.12 -8.31 10.69
CA LYS A 396 11.42 -9.56 11.39
C LYS A 396 10.13 -10.23 11.91
N ASN A 397 9.27 -9.47 12.57
CA ASN A 397 8.01 -9.97 13.10
C ASN A 397 7.07 -10.40 11.98
N LYS A 398 6.98 -9.58 10.92
CA LYS A 398 6.22 -9.92 9.71
C LYS A 398 6.70 -11.22 9.07
N ARG A 399 8.01 -11.39 8.96
CA ARG A 399 8.63 -12.61 8.42
C ARG A 399 8.36 -13.82 9.29
N LEU A 400 8.27 -13.65 10.61
CA LEU A 400 7.99 -14.73 11.57
C LEU A 400 6.49 -14.94 11.81
N GLY A 401 5.61 -14.16 11.17
CA GLY A 401 4.15 -14.23 11.38
C GLY A 401 3.70 -13.73 12.76
N TYR A 402 4.51 -12.91 13.43
CA TYR A 402 4.13 -12.25 14.68
C TYR A 402 3.30 -11.01 14.39
N SER A 403 2.43 -10.65 15.34
CA SER A 403 1.67 -9.40 15.29
C SER A 403 2.61 -8.19 15.37
N ASN A 404 2.42 -7.24 14.44
CA ASN A 404 3.10 -5.95 14.45
C ASN A 404 2.21 -4.82 15.01
N TYR A 405 1.23 -5.16 15.85
CA TYR A 405 0.25 -4.21 16.36
C TYR A 405 0.87 -2.96 17.03
N TYR A 406 2.11 -3.07 17.56
CA TYR A 406 2.83 -1.99 18.21
C TYR A 406 4.08 -1.51 17.44
N ASN A 407 4.36 -2.08 16.28
CA ASN A 407 5.56 -1.77 15.50
C ASN A 407 5.17 -1.15 14.16
N PHE A 408 5.66 0.04 13.90
CA PHE A 408 5.49 0.69 12.59
C PHE A 408 6.46 0.09 11.58
N SER A 409 6.09 0.08 10.29
CA SER A 409 6.94 -0.43 9.20
C SER A 409 8.19 0.42 8.95
N ALA A 410 8.11 1.71 9.27
CA ALA A 410 9.22 2.64 9.19
C ALA A 410 9.43 3.37 10.53
N VAL A 411 10.66 3.70 10.83
CA VAL A 411 11.03 4.55 11.94
C VAL A 411 11.46 5.90 11.38
N TYR A 412 10.79 6.96 11.82
CA TYR A 412 11.14 8.33 11.51
C TYR A 412 11.79 8.98 12.73
N LEU A 413 13.03 9.44 12.58
CA LEU A 413 13.82 10.06 13.64
C LEU A 413 13.72 11.59 13.67
N GLY A 414 12.96 12.17 12.77
CA GLY A 414 12.73 13.60 12.70
C GLY A 414 11.45 14.02 13.44
N LYS A 415 11.26 15.35 13.51
CA LYS A 415 10.02 15.99 14.00
C LYS A 415 9.74 17.23 13.18
N ASP A 416 8.49 17.57 12.98
CA ASP A 416 8.06 18.87 12.47
C ASP A 416 7.70 19.77 13.65
N ILE A 417 8.37 20.90 13.79
CA ILE A 417 8.19 21.83 14.91
C ILE A 417 8.16 23.27 14.36
N ASP A 418 7.07 23.96 14.56
CA ASP A 418 6.92 25.42 14.31
C ASP A 418 7.48 25.91 12.96
N GLY A 419 7.21 25.17 11.88
CA GLY A 419 7.70 25.51 10.55
C GLY A 419 9.11 25.02 10.23
N TYR A 420 9.72 24.23 11.11
CA TYR A 420 11.01 23.58 10.89
C TYR A 420 10.86 22.06 10.82
N ILE A 421 11.70 21.43 10.01
CA ILE A 421 11.94 19.99 10.04
C ILE A 421 13.18 19.75 10.92
N GLN A 422 12.99 19.18 12.09
CA GLN A 422 14.09 18.74 12.94
C GLN A 422 14.50 17.31 12.57
N ILE A 423 15.80 17.11 12.31
CA ILE A 423 16.39 15.80 12.03
C ILE A 423 17.63 15.54 12.90
N PRO A 424 18.10 14.29 13.03
CA PRO A 424 19.31 13.96 13.75
C PRO A 424 20.54 14.67 13.18
N ARG A 425 21.46 15.08 14.06
CA ARG A 425 22.70 15.80 13.70
C ARG A 425 23.57 15.06 12.70
N GLY A 426 23.64 13.74 12.79
CA GLY A 426 24.42 12.89 11.88
C GLY A 426 23.99 12.95 10.41
N LEU A 427 22.81 13.51 10.10
CA LEU A 427 22.34 13.69 8.72
C LEU A 427 22.73 15.04 8.09
N ARG A 428 23.38 15.93 8.84
CA ARG A 428 23.79 17.25 8.39
C ARG A 428 24.60 17.19 7.09
N GLU A 429 25.69 16.42 7.10
CA GLU A 429 26.61 16.31 5.97
C GLU A 429 25.92 15.71 4.75
N ASN A 430 25.03 14.74 4.95
CA ASN A 430 24.26 14.13 3.85
C ASN A 430 23.39 15.16 3.15
N ILE A 431 22.71 16.03 3.91
CA ILE A 431 21.87 17.09 3.35
C ILE A 431 22.71 18.13 2.62
N ILE A 432 23.82 18.55 3.20
CA ILE A 432 24.74 19.52 2.57
C ILE A 432 25.24 18.94 1.23
N GLN A 433 25.67 17.68 1.20
CA GLN A 433 26.14 17.02 -0.02
C GLN A 433 25.03 16.91 -1.09
N GLU A 434 23.81 16.57 -0.69
CA GLU A 434 22.68 16.50 -1.64
C GLU A 434 22.29 17.91 -2.16
N CYS A 435 22.37 18.93 -1.31
CA CYS A 435 22.20 20.34 -1.72
C CYS A 435 23.29 20.78 -2.70
N GLU A 436 24.55 20.46 -2.44
CA GLU A 436 25.69 20.78 -3.31
C GLU A 436 25.54 20.10 -4.69
N LYS A 437 25.18 18.82 -4.72
CA LYS A 437 24.89 18.10 -5.97
C LYS A 437 23.77 18.72 -6.79
N ALA A 438 22.77 19.28 -6.10
CA ALA A 438 21.63 19.95 -6.74
C ALA A 438 21.90 21.43 -7.07
N GLY A 439 23.05 21.98 -6.69
CA GLY A 439 23.37 23.40 -6.84
C GLY A 439 22.53 24.32 -5.94
N ILE A 440 22.08 23.81 -4.78
CA ILE A 440 21.34 24.55 -3.75
C ILE A 440 22.33 25.13 -2.76
N SER A 441 22.28 26.45 -2.55
CA SER A 441 23.09 27.12 -1.53
C SER A 441 22.49 26.87 -0.17
N VAL A 442 23.32 26.44 0.81
CA VAL A 442 22.92 26.23 2.19
C VAL A 442 23.46 27.34 3.06
N ASP A 443 22.62 27.90 3.91
CA ASP A 443 22.99 28.87 4.94
C ASP A 443 22.87 28.18 6.30
N VAL A 444 24.02 28.04 7.01
CA VAL A 444 24.09 27.30 8.26
C VAL A 444 24.32 28.27 9.42
N SER A 445 23.37 28.33 10.35
CA SER A 445 23.46 29.04 11.61
C SER A 445 23.80 28.08 12.75
N ASP A 446 24.95 28.21 13.36
CA ASP A 446 25.33 27.36 14.49
C ASP A 446 24.89 28.03 15.82
N GLN A 447 23.87 27.44 16.43
CA GLN A 447 23.28 27.85 17.70
C GLN A 447 23.58 26.84 18.82
N ARG A 448 24.62 26.03 18.65
CA ARG A 448 24.99 25.04 19.65
C ARG A 448 25.63 25.77 20.85
N GLU A 449 25.19 25.40 22.05
CA GLU A 449 25.84 25.87 23.27
C GLU A 449 27.24 25.26 23.40
N THR A 450 28.23 26.08 23.46
CA THR A 450 29.59 25.68 23.81
C THR A 450 29.66 25.56 25.32
N GLY A 451 29.82 24.35 25.85
CA GLY A 451 29.98 24.14 27.28
C GLY A 451 31.14 24.94 27.86
N GLN A 452 31.18 25.10 29.17
CA GLN A 452 32.33 25.76 29.86
C GLN A 452 33.54 24.84 29.77
N PRO A 453 34.74 25.39 29.45
CA PRO A 453 35.96 24.62 29.45
C PRO A 453 36.25 24.08 30.86
N ILE A 454 36.39 22.77 30.98
CA ILE A 454 36.78 22.12 32.22
C ILE A 454 38.25 21.69 32.13
N ARG A 455 39.00 21.90 33.22
CA ARG A 455 40.36 21.41 33.30
C ARG A 455 40.36 20.04 33.99
N VAL A 456 40.32 18.99 33.17
CA VAL A 456 40.42 17.60 33.65
C VAL A 456 41.64 16.94 33.02
N SER A 457 42.29 16.05 33.79
CA SER A 457 43.31 15.18 33.25
C SER A 457 42.91 13.73 33.49
N PHE A 458 43.03 12.91 32.47
CA PHE A 458 42.85 11.48 32.63
C PHE A 458 44.05 10.90 33.39
N LYS A 459 43.77 10.16 34.49
CA LYS A 459 44.79 9.44 35.28
C LYS A 459 44.58 7.94 35.06
N GLY A 460 45.29 7.39 34.09
CA GLY A 460 45.21 5.96 33.77
C GLY A 460 45.81 5.67 32.41
N ASP A 461 46.07 4.42 32.13
CA ASP A 461 46.57 3.97 30.84
C ASP A 461 45.45 3.35 30.06
N LEU A 462 45.19 3.86 28.86
CA LEU A 462 44.25 3.27 27.93
C LEU A 462 44.88 2.04 27.28
N ARG A 463 44.09 0.96 27.12
CA ARG A 463 44.51 -0.16 26.27
C ARG A 463 44.50 0.32 24.80
N MET A 464 45.32 -0.30 23.96
CA MET A 464 45.47 0.05 22.55
C MET A 464 44.11 0.23 21.83
N GLN A 465 43.12 -0.65 22.12
CA GLN A 465 41.78 -0.55 21.53
C GLN A 465 40.97 0.63 22.08
N GLN A 466 41.16 1.00 23.34
CA GLN A 466 40.52 2.17 23.97
C GLN A 466 41.15 3.48 23.46
N GLU A 467 42.45 3.49 23.23
CA GLU A 467 43.18 4.61 22.65
C GLU A 467 42.71 4.90 21.23
N LEU A 468 42.63 3.87 20.36
CA LEU A 468 42.05 3.98 19.02
C LEU A 468 40.59 4.44 19.03
N ALA A 469 39.80 4.00 20.00
CA ALA A 469 38.41 4.44 20.16
C ALA A 469 38.33 5.92 20.58
N ALA A 470 39.17 6.35 21.50
CA ALA A 470 39.26 7.74 21.95
C ALA A 470 39.70 8.67 20.81
N GLU A 471 40.73 8.29 20.04
CA GLU A 471 41.17 9.05 18.87
C GLU A 471 40.04 9.20 17.83
N LYS A 472 39.32 8.14 17.55
CA LYS A 472 38.15 8.17 16.64
C LYS A 472 37.04 9.08 17.14
N LEU A 473 36.73 9.04 18.44
CA LEU A 473 35.72 9.93 19.04
C LEU A 473 36.15 11.40 18.97
N LEU A 474 37.42 11.69 19.23
CA LEU A 474 37.97 13.06 19.20
C LEU A 474 38.11 13.62 17.77
N SER A 475 38.20 12.75 16.75
CA SER A 475 38.34 13.17 15.35
C SER A 475 37.01 13.54 14.67
N HIS A 476 35.88 13.32 15.33
CA HIS A 476 34.55 13.58 14.77
C HIS A 476 33.73 14.46 15.70
N SER A 477 33.05 15.46 15.14
CA SER A 477 32.17 16.36 15.91
C SER A 477 30.81 15.71 16.23
N ASP A 478 30.37 14.76 15.42
CA ASP A 478 29.09 14.07 15.55
C ASP A 478 29.24 12.62 15.08
N GLY A 479 28.55 11.67 15.74
CA GLY A 479 28.55 10.27 15.35
C GLY A 479 28.00 9.34 16.42
N GLY A 480 27.74 8.10 16.03
CA GLY A 480 27.48 6.98 16.92
C GLY A 480 28.74 6.12 17.06
N PHE A 481 29.08 5.75 18.28
CA PHE A 481 30.17 4.84 18.53
C PHE A 481 29.66 3.44 18.81
N GLU A 482 30.02 2.49 17.96
CA GLU A 482 29.68 1.07 18.14
C GLU A 482 30.96 0.31 18.49
N CYS A 483 30.99 -0.29 19.66
CA CYS A 483 32.11 -1.12 20.11
C CYS A 483 31.63 -2.49 20.58
N GLY A 484 32.46 -3.50 20.42
CA GLY A 484 32.24 -4.82 21.00
C GLY A 484 32.09 -4.78 22.52
N ASN A 485 31.28 -5.64 23.09
CA ASN A 485 30.88 -5.67 24.51
C ASN A 485 32.02 -5.72 25.55
N CYS A 486 33.28 -5.79 25.12
CA CYS A 486 34.43 -6.00 26.00
C CYS A 486 35.37 -4.77 26.17
N ILE A 487 35.13 -3.68 25.41
CA ILE A 487 36.10 -2.55 25.40
C ILE A 487 36.07 -1.73 26.70
N TRP A 488 34.88 -1.63 27.35
CA TRP A 488 34.66 -0.76 28.51
C TRP A 488 34.22 -1.49 29.78
N LYS A 489 34.17 -2.84 29.80
CA LYS A 489 33.64 -3.61 30.95
C LYS A 489 34.49 -3.50 32.23
N ASP A 490 35.73 -3.05 32.14
CA ASP A 490 36.64 -2.99 33.30
C ASP A 490 36.95 -1.57 33.78
N CYS A 491 36.23 -0.57 33.27
CA CYS A 491 36.27 0.77 33.88
C CYS A 491 35.19 0.85 34.96
N SER A 492 35.40 0.19 36.09
CA SER A 492 34.73 0.54 37.35
C SER A 492 35.26 1.88 37.82
N MET A 493 34.42 2.91 37.70
CA MET A 493 34.65 4.15 38.47
C MET A 493 34.37 3.92 39.95
#